data_6932c14fe151347ea98f9a0cda585543
#
_entry.id   6932c14fe151347ea98f9a0cda585543
#
_cell.length_a   1.000
_cell.length_b   1.000
_cell.length_c   1.000
_cell.angle_alpha   90.00
_cell.angle_beta   90.00
_cell.angle_gamma   90.00
#
_symmetry.space_group_name_H-M   'P 1'
#
loop_
_entity.id
_entity.type
_entity.pdbx_description
1 polymer ?
#
loop_
_entity_poly.entity_id
_entity_poly.type
_entity_poly.pdbx_seq_one_letter_code
_entity_poly.pdbx_strand_id
1 'polypeptide(L)'
;MTGRGKFVVTILILAVVGFGMYRWWDKIAPAGKSQNPSVDPVALKKSLEPAKGAPVDITSKLLAGTNAVSLVDGSSIPPVSGVSDYDKPMKNGKMIVEFPINVWPGWAPIIVANNGLDPNEGSVFYQKYGFYVHLSIVDDPVKARDLFASGHSHVLWGTLDMMALFSPELVKDSRTVPVVCQQIDWSGGGDGIVARGDLHNINDLRMKNGRRHKVVLAQNSPSHYLIMSLLIDAGIDPAEVDFKWAADAPAAAKIFVQDKSFDAFVGWSPDIYTVSGAVPGTRLIVTTGSANHLIADVWAVRNDFYRDNPGVVANLVRGIFQGMDMVRKDAAGAARTLSAAYKLPVEDCLAMIGKDGGVAEGDAHLTNYRENSTFFLDPFNPSNFEVVWNRASTIYKSLGAITASVSPSKVKAAGVLAQLAGEYKDVRDLSQATFKAGSMFKSAEAESGEILTKSVIISFEANKNVLNPQYDPKIPQVLEEIGKLAGTFGNAYIVIEGNTDASRKGVVPADLVRQLSYERADSVRKSILEKYKFDPNKFKVIGNGWDNPVAGMTDASNLDHNKKNRRVEVKVFPLEKE
;
A
#
# COMPACT_ATOMS: atom_id res chain seq x y z
N MET A 1 25.23 -24.88 22.43
CA MET A 1 24.48 -23.69 22.83
C MET A 1 24.89 -23.30 24.23
N THR A 2 25.33 -22.07 24.40
CA THR A 2 25.69 -21.50 25.71
C THR A 2 24.42 -21.33 26.58
N GLY A 3 24.57 -21.31 27.91
CA GLY A 3 23.41 -21.14 28.83
C GLY A 3 22.55 -19.90 28.52
N ARG A 4 23.15 -18.83 28.00
CA ARG A 4 22.44 -17.62 27.52
C ARG A 4 21.57 -17.89 26.27
N GLY A 5 22.04 -18.74 25.34
CA GLY A 5 21.25 -19.11 24.16
C GLY A 5 20.04 -19.96 24.49
N LYS A 6 20.12 -20.84 25.48
CA LYS A 6 18.98 -21.62 25.98
C LYS A 6 17.95 -20.71 26.68
N PHE A 7 18.41 -19.72 27.43
CA PHE A 7 17.55 -18.78 28.14
C PHE A 7 16.74 -17.88 27.17
N VAL A 8 17.40 -17.39 26.12
CA VAL A 8 16.72 -16.56 25.07
C VAL A 8 15.68 -17.39 24.30
N VAL A 9 16.03 -18.63 23.92
CA VAL A 9 15.09 -19.54 23.24
C VAL A 9 13.91 -19.89 24.15
N THR A 10 14.13 -20.10 25.44
CA THR A 10 13.04 -20.36 26.40
C THR A 10 12.13 -19.16 26.57
N ILE A 11 12.66 -17.93 26.63
CA ILE A 11 11.86 -16.70 26.69
C ILE A 11 11.04 -16.51 25.40
N LEU A 12 11.63 -16.78 24.23
CA LEU A 12 10.92 -16.70 22.95
C LEU A 12 9.79 -17.74 22.87
N ILE A 13 10.04 -18.98 23.32
CA ILE A 13 8.99 -20.02 23.36
C ILE A 13 7.88 -19.61 24.35
N LEU A 14 8.24 -19.07 25.52
CA LEU A 14 7.26 -18.60 26.50
C LEU A 14 6.50 -17.37 26.03
N ALA A 15 7.13 -16.49 25.26
CA ALA A 15 6.47 -15.35 24.64
C ALA A 15 5.49 -15.78 23.54
N VAL A 16 5.88 -16.74 22.69
CA VAL A 16 5.00 -17.31 21.66
C VAL A 16 3.85 -18.10 22.25
N VAL A 17 4.11 -18.90 23.31
CA VAL A 17 3.07 -19.65 24.03
C VAL A 17 2.18 -18.70 24.83
N GLY A 18 2.75 -17.68 25.47
CA GLY A 18 2.00 -16.64 26.20
C GLY A 18 1.12 -15.81 25.28
N PHE A 19 1.63 -15.44 24.11
CA PHE A 19 0.89 -14.74 23.07
C PHE A 19 -0.23 -15.62 22.47
N GLY A 20 0.06 -16.90 22.21
CA GLY A 20 -0.93 -17.87 21.76
C GLY A 20 -2.02 -18.10 22.82
N MET A 21 -1.67 -18.23 24.11
CA MET A 21 -2.64 -18.37 25.20
C MET A 21 -3.45 -17.08 25.42
N TYR A 22 -2.85 -15.92 25.34
CA TYR A 22 -3.52 -14.63 25.42
C TYR A 22 -4.54 -14.48 24.28
N ARG A 23 -4.16 -14.80 23.06
CA ARG A 23 -5.02 -14.74 21.87
C ARG A 23 -6.15 -15.80 21.89
N TRP A 24 -5.99 -16.88 22.67
CA TRP A 24 -6.98 -17.93 22.85
C TRP A 24 -7.76 -17.83 24.15
N TRP A 25 -7.44 -16.85 25.00
CA TRP A 25 -8.05 -16.72 26.32
C TRP A 25 -9.57 -16.66 26.25
N ASP A 26 -10.12 -15.95 25.30
CA ASP A 26 -11.57 -15.83 25.10
C ASP A 26 -12.24 -17.13 24.62
N LYS A 27 -11.45 -18.10 24.15
CA LYS A 27 -11.96 -19.44 23.77
C LYS A 27 -11.78 -20.49 24.87
N ILE A 28 -10.89 -20.25 25.82
CA ILE A 28 -10.50 -21.20 26.87
C ILE A 28 -11.07 -20.78 28.23
N ALA A 29 -11.22 -19.49 28.47
CA ALA A 29 -11.82 -18.96 29.70
C ALA A 29 -13.35 -19.04 29.62
N PRO A 30 -14.07 -19.50 30.67
CA PRO A 30 -15.52 -19.42 30.71
C PRO A 30 -15.93 -17.95 30.62
N ALA A 31 -16.93 -17.66 29.78
CA ALA A 31 -17.40 -16.32 29.47
C ALA A 31 -17.73 -15.53 30.75
N GLY A 32 -16.76 -14.79 31.25
CA GLY A 32 -16.93 -13.75 32.24
C GLY A 32 -17.73 -12.62 31.61
N LYS A 33 -18.83 -12.21 32.26
CA LYS A 33 -19.72 -11.15 31.80
C LYS A 33 -18.92 -9.85 31.63
N SER A 34 -18.55 -9.53 30.37
CA SER A 34 -18.06 -8.20 30.02
C SER A 34 -19.23 -7.23 30.12
N GLN A 35 -19.17 -6.29 31.04
CA GLN A 35 -20.12 -5.18 31.14
C GLN A 35 -19.73 -4.10 30.09
N ASN A 36 -20.02 -4.34 28.83
CA ASN A 36 -20.07 -3.28 27.84
C ASN A 36 -21.43 -3.37 27.11
N PRO A 37 -22.38 -2.46 27.35
CA PRO A 37 -23.79 -2.64 27.01
C PRO A 37 -24.14 -2.34 25.55
N SER A 38 -23.19 -2.18 24.64
CA SER A 38 -23.48 -1.67 23.30
C SER A 38 -23.27 -2.64 22.14
N VAL A 39 -22.81 -3.87 22.36
CA VAL A 39 -22.63 -4.84 21.27
C VAL A 39 -23.23 -6.18 21.67
N ASP A 40 -24.28 -6.63 20.99
CA ASP A 40 -24.78 -7.99 21.15
C ASP A 40 -23.74 -8.98 20.59
N PRO A 41 -23.10 -9.80 21.46
CA PRO A 41 -22.08 -10.76 21.02
C PRO A 41 -22.59 -11.79 20.02
N VAL A 42 -23.90 -12.07 20.01
CA VAL A 42 -24.54 -13.05 19.11
C VAL A 42 -24.77 -12.42 17.74
N ALA A 43 -25.21 -11.17 17.68
CA ALA A 43 -25.37 -10.42 16.43
C ALA A 43 -23.99 -10.16 15.79
N LEU A 44 -23.01 -9.78 16.58
CA LEU A 44 -21.63 -9.62 16.14
C LEU A 44 -21.03 -10.93 15.62
N LYS A 45 -21.25 -12.04 16.33
CA LYS A 45 -20.80 -13.37 15.92
C LYS A 45 -21.48 -13.83 14.61
N LYS A 46 -22.73 -13.44 14.38
CA LYS A 46 -23.48 -13.77 13.16
C LYS A 46 -23.11 -12.88 11.97
N SER A 47 -22.79 -11.59 12.21
CA SER A 47 -22.28 -10.68 11.18
C SER A 47 -20.82 -10.98 10.83
N LEU A 48 -20.09 -11.60 11.76
CA LEU A 48 -18.70 -12.04 11.64
C LEU A 48 -18.59 -13.55 11.36
N GLU A 49 -19.69 -14.25 11.05
CA GLU A 49 -19.54 -15.57 10.42
C GLU A 49 -18.65 -15.38 9.21
N PRO A 50 -17.42 -15.95 9.23
CA PRO A 50 -16.41 -15.59 8.26
C PRO A 50 -16.95 -15.87 6.87
N ALA A 51 -17.04 -14.83 6.07
CA ALA A 51 -16.83 -15.03 4.65
C ALA A 51 -15.54 -15.88 4.59
N LYS A 52 -15.56 -17.00 3.88
CA LYS A 52 -14.38 -17.85 3.70
C LYS A 52 -13.22 -16.91 3.40
N GLY A 53 -12.25 -16.79 4.31
CA GLY A 53 -11.09 -15.93 4.12
C GLY A 53 -10.89 -14.79 5.11
N ALA A 54 -11.75 -14.59 6.12
CA ALA A 54 -11.45 -13.59 7.16
C ALA A 54 -10.13 -13.95 7.89
N PRO A 55 -9.21 -13.00 8.12
CA PRO A 55 -7.93 -13.25 8.78
C PRO A 55 -8.15 -13.46 10.28
N VAL A 56 -8.71 -14.57 10.62
CA VAL A 56 -8.89 -14.99 12.00
C VAL A 56 -7.72 -15.89 12.34
N ASP A 57 -6.76 -15.33 13.06
CA ASP A 57 -5.69 -16.10 13.69
C ASP A 57 -4.81 -16.90 12.70
N ILE A 58 -4.09 -16.17 11.84
CA ILE A 58 -3.08 -16.76 10.96
C ILE A 58 -2.08 -17.60 11.76
N THR A 59 -1.65 -17.15 12.93
CA THR A 59 -0.63 -17.84 13.73
C THR A 59 -1.09 -19.22 14.16
N SER A 60 -2.31 -19.38 14.66
CA SER A 60 -2.84 -20.69 15.02
C SER A 60 -3.19 -21.55 13.82
N LYS A 61 -3.72 -20.95 12.75
CA LYS A 61 -3.98 -21.68 11.47
C LYS A 61 -2.68 -22.09 10.79
N LEU A 62 -1.64 -21.25 10.84
CA LEU A 62 -0.32 -21.55 10.32
C LEU A 62 0.33 -22.72 11.08
N LEU A 63 0.23 -22.70 12.41
CA LEU A 63 0.80 -23.73 13.28
C LEU A 63 -0.02 -25.04 13.29
N ALA A 64 -1.34 -24.95 13.15
CA ALA A 64 -2.21 -26.13 13.20
C ALA A 64 -2.22 -26.99 11.91
N GLY A 65 -1.67 -26.52 10.81
CA GLY A 65 -1.49 -27.30 9.58
C GLY A 65 -2.74 -27.84 8.86
N THR A 66 -3.94 -27.40 9.23
CA THR A 66 -5.14 -28.21 9.10
C THR A 66 -5.98 -28.07 7.84
N ASN A 67 -5.76 -27.12 6.94
CA ASN A 67 -6.49 -27.11 5.67
C ASN A 67 -5.61 -26.62 4.53
N ALA A 68 -5.53 -27.37 3.45
CA ALA A 68 -4.87 -26.94 2.23
C ALA A 68 -5.62 -25.70 1.67
N VAL A 69 -4.89 -24.64 1.39
CA VAL A 69 -5.40 -23.47 0.67
C VAL A 69 -5.05 -23.65 -0.79
N SER A 70 -6.04 -23.51 -1.67
CA SER A 70 -5.82 -23.65 -3.11
C SER A 70 -5.35 -22.34 -3.70
N LEU A 71 -4.40 -22.42 -4.64
CA LEU A 71 -4.12 -21.32 -5.56
C LEU A 71 -5.35 -21.08 -6.45
N VAL A 72 -5.53 -19.84 -6.87
CA VAL A 72 -6.56 -19.44 -7.85
C VAL A 72 -5.89 -19.10 -9.18
N ASP A 73 -6.67 -19.14 -10.26
CA ASP A 73 -6.19 -18.62 -11.55
C ASP A 73 -6.31 -17.09 -11.54
N GLY A 74 -5.18 -16.43 -11.35
CA GLY A 74 -5.07 -14.98 -11.35
C GLY A 74 -4.66 -14.37 -12.69
N SER A 75 -4.67 -15.18 -13.76
CA SER A 75 -4.25 -14.73 -15.11
C SER A 75 -5.21 -13.71 -15.73
N SER A 76 -6.45 -13.66 -15.26
CA SER A 76 -7.44 -12.69 -15.70
C SER A 76 -8.38 -12.30 -14.55
N ILE A 77 -8.89 -11.06 -14.59
CA ILE A 77 -9.94 -10.63 -13.67
C ILE A 77 -11.22 -11.34 -14.06
N PRO A 78 -11.89 -12.08 -13.13
CA PRO A 78 -13.19 -12.66 -13.42
C PRO A 78 -14.19 -11.59 -13.89
N PRO A 79 -15.01 -11.83 -14.90
CA PRO A 79 -16.04 -10.90 -15.32
C PRO A 79 -17.01 -10.62 -14.16
N VAL A 80 -17.65 -9.44 -14.18
CA VAL A 80 -18.70 -9.11 -13.21
C VAL A 80 -19.85 -10.12 -13.37
N SER A 81 -20.28 -10.73 -12.27
CA SER A 81 -21.25 -11.82 -12.28
C SER A 81 -22.69 -11.37 -12.65
N GLY A 82 -22.99 -10.07 -12.50
CA GLY A 82 -24.28 -9.47 -12.86
C GLY A 82 -24.40 -8.06 -12.30
N VAL A 83 -25.30 -7.28 -12.90
CA VAL A 83 -25.60 -5.91 -12.43
C VAL A 83 -27.10 -5.82 -12.15
N SER A 84 -27.45 -5.33 -10.96
CA SER A 84 -28.82 -5.06 -10.51
C SER A 84 -28.94 -3.64 -9.94
N ASP A 85 -30.17 -3.19 -9.69
CA ASP A 85 -30.39 -1.99 -8.90
C ASP A 85 -29.91 -2.21 -7.46
N TYR A 86 -29.53 -1.14 -6.78
CA TYR A 86 -29.06 -1.27 -5.41
C TYR A 86 -30.19 -1.59 -4.43
N ASP A 87 -29.89 -2.37 -3.40
CA ASP A 87 -30.80 -2.70 -2.31
C ASP A 87 -31.13 -1.46 -1.47
N LYS A 88 -32.34 -1.42 -0.91
CA LYS A 88 -32.81 -0.30 -0.07
C LYS A 88 -33.15 -0.79 1.34
N PRO A 89 -32.17 -1.32 2.09
CA PRO A 89 -32.43 -1.82 3.43
C PRO A 89 -32.79 -0.67 4.38
N MET A 90 -33.74 -0.94 5.26
CA MET A 90 -34.30 0.04 6.20
C MET A 90 -34.31 -0.52 7.62
N LYS A 91 -34.05 0.34 8.60
CA LYS A 91 -34.21 0.08 10.03
C LYS A 91 -34.94 1.26 10.68
N ASN A 92 -36.03 0.99 11.37
CA ASN A 92 -36.84 2.03 12.04
C ASN A 92 -37.24 3.20 11.11
N GLY A 93 -37.58 2.90 9.85
CA GLY A 93 -37.94 3.90 8.84
C GLY A 93 -36.80 4.74 8.28
N LYS A 94 -35.55 4.41 8.62
CA LYS A 94 -34.35 5.08 8.12
C LYS A 94 -33.50 4.15 7.27
N MET A 95 -32.84 4.70 6.26
CA MET A 95 -31.95 3.98 5.34
C MET A 95 -30.78 3.35 6.11
N ILE A 96 -30.37 2.15 5.68
CA ILE A 96 -29.09 1.55 6.00
C ILE A 96 -28.19 1.65 4.77
N VAL A 97 -26.98 2.16 4.95
CA VAL A 97 -25.95 2.13 3.92
C VAL A 97 -25.11 0.88 4.12
N GLU A 98 -25.15 -0.04 3.15
CA GLU A 98 -24.31 -1.24 3.13
C GLU A 98 -22.92 -0.88 2.65
N PHE A 99 -21.92 -0.99 3.53
CA PHE A 99 -20.55 -0.58 3.33
C PHE A 99 -19.59 -1.71 3.70
N PRO A 100 -19.26 -2.63 2.80
CA PRO A 100 -18.24 -3.63 3.06
C PRO A 100 -16.87 -2.98 3.24
N ILE A 101 -16.06 -3.59 4.12
CA ILE A 101 -14.66 -3.23 4.39
C ILE A 101 -13.83 -4.51 4.47
N ASN A 102 -12.51 -4.40 4.37
CA ASN A 102 -11.60 -5.50 4.69
C ASN A 102 -10.94 -5.28 6.06
N VAL A 103 -10.14 -6.26 6.50
CA VAL A 103 -9.30 -6.07 7.69
C VAL A 103 -8.11 -5.20 7.32
N TRP A 104 -8.21 -3.92 7.68
CA TRP A 104 -7.22 -2.88 7.42
C TRP A 104 -7.38 -1.74 8.43
N PRO A 105 -6.27 -1.18 9.00
CA PRO A 105 -6.36 -0.10 9.99
C PRO A 105 -6.98 1.20 9.47
N GLY A 106 -6.91 1.47 8.19
CA GLY A 106 -7.50 2.65 7.58
C GLY A 106 -9.01 2.77 7.73
N TRP A 107 -9.71 1.66 8.01
CA TRP A 107 -11.14 1.68 8.32
C TRP A 107 -11.48 2.06 9.77
N ALA A 108 -10.47 2.29 10.63
CA ALA A 108 -10.70 2.74 12.01
C ALA A 108 -11.65 3.93 12.10
N PRO A 109 -11.53 4.99 11.28
CA PRO A 109 -12.42 6.13 11.35
C PRO A 109 -13.90 5.79 11.19
N ILE A 110 -14.26 5.00 10.17
CA ILE A 110 -15.66 4.66 9.94
C ILE A 110 -16.20 3.69 11.00
N ILE A 111 -15.38 2.73 11.46
CA ILE A 111 -15.75 1.79 12.50
C ILE A 111 -16.01 2.53 13.82
N VAL A 112 -15.15 3.50 14.17
CA VAL A 112 -15.29 4.30 15.39
C VAL A 112 -16.51 5.25 15.28
N ALA A 113 -16.66 5.93 14.14
CA ALA A 113 -17.82 6.79 13.90
C ALA A 113 -19.14 6.01 13.90
N ASN A 114 -19.12 4.76 13.46
CA ASN A 114 -20.26 3.85 13.49
C ASN A 114 -20.48 3.17 14.85
N ASN A 115 -19.54 3.29 15.76
CA ASN A 115 -19.54 2.59 17.05
C ASN A 115 -19.64 1.07 16.89
N GLY A 116 -18.82 0.49 15.99
CA GLY A 116 -18.77 -0.91 15.64
C GLY A 116 -19.24 -1.20 14.21
N LEU A 117 -19.60 -2.45 13.92
CA LEU A 117 -19.95 -2.89 12.56
C LEU A 117 -21.45 -2.75 12.27
N ASP A 118 -22.30 -3.03 13.26
CA ASP A 118 -23.75 -3.09 13.08
C ASP A 118 -24.42 -1.71 13.02
N PRO A 119 -25.56 -1.59 12.30
CA PRO A 119 -26.40 -0.40 12.33
C PRO A 119 -26.90 -0.09 13.72
N ASN A 120 -26.49 1.03 14.34
CA ASN A 120 -26.89 1.40 15.69
C ASN A 120 -27.18 2.89 15.86
N GLU A 121 -27.98 3.22 16.84
CA GLU A 121 -28.42 4.59 17.12
C GLU A 121 -27.35 5.45 17.82
N GLY A 122 -26.30 4.83 18.35
CA GLY A 122 -25.16 5.51 18.95
C GLY A 122 -24.13 6.01 17.94
N SER A 123 -24.30 5.68 16.65
CA SER A 123 -23.37 6.09 15.61
C SER A 123 -23.46 7.59 15.30
N VAL A 124 -22.35 8.18 14.85
CA VAL A 124 -22.31 9.55 14.32
C VAL A 124 -23.28 9.70 13.15
N PHE A 125 -23.37 8.67 12.30
CA PHE A 125 -24.23 8.66 11.11
C PHE A 125 -25.72 8.75 11.47
N TYR A 126 -26.14 8.02 12.50
CA TYR A 126 -27.53 8.11 12.97
C TYR A 126 -27.79 9.41 13.71
N GLN A 127 -26.94 9.75 14.70
CA GLN A 127 -27.16 10.88 15.59
C GLN A 127 -27.16 12.23 14.88
N LYS A 128 -26.25 12.41 13.94
CA LYS A 128 -26.10 13.70 13.24
C LYS A 128 -26.83 13.77 11.91
N TYR A 129 -26.91 12.64 11.20
CA TYR A 129 -27.34 12.65 9.79
C TYR A 129 -28.58 11.80 9.53
N GLY A 130 -29.04 11.01 10.51
CA GLY A 130 -30.33 10.33 10.47
C GLY A 130 -30.41 9.10 9.57
N PHE A 131 -29.29 8.43 9.29
CA PHE A 131 -29.23 7.13 8.59
C PHE A 131 -28.31 6.18 9.33
N TYR A 132 -28.42 4.90 9.04
CA TYR A 132 -27.55 3.85 9.57
C TYR A 132 -26.46 3.48 8.58
N VAL A 133 -25.34 2.97 9.09
CA VAL A 133 -24.29 2.32 8.31
C VAL A 133 -24.15 0.88 8.82
N HIS A 134 -24.09 -0.07 7.90
CA HIS A 134 -23.76 -1.45 8.18
C HIS A 134 -22.40 -1.76 7.54
N LEU A 135 -21.44 -2.13 8.38
CA LEU A 135 -20.10 -2.52 7.95
C LEU A 135 -20.00 -4.04 7.97
N SER A 136 -19.61 -4.63 6.84
CA SER A 136 -19.38 -6.07 6.72
C SER A 136 -17.93 -6.34 6.32
N ILE A 137 -17.31 -7.37 6.90
CA ILE A 137 -15.93 -7.76 6.55
C ILE A 137 -15.96 -8.64 5.30
N VAL A 138 -15.34 -8.16 4.23
CA VAL A 138 -15.22 -8.86 2.94
C VAL A 138 -13.79 -8.66 2.42
N ASP A 139 -12.88 -9.58 2.76
CA ASP A 139 -11.45 -9.47 2.41
C ASP A 139 -11.15 -9.83 0.95
N ASP A 140 -12.03 -10.60 0.29
CA ASP A 140 -11.89 -10.94 -1.13
C ASP A 140 -12.27 -9.74 -2.03
N PRO A 141 -11.32 -9.15 -2.79
CA PRO A 141 -11.58 -7.98 -3.61
C PRO A 141 -12.59 -8.22 -4.74
N VAL A 142 -12.58 -9.44 -5.32
CA VAL A 142 -13.51 -9.80 -6.40
C VAL A 142 -14.92 -9.94 -5.86
N LYS A 143 -15.06 -10.56 -4.69
CA LYS A 143 -16.37 -10.66 -4.00
C LYS A 143 -16.90 -9.28 -3.62
N ALA A 144 -16.06 -8.38 -3.10
CA ALA A 144 -16.47 -7.01 -2.78
C ALA A 144 -16.96 -6.26 -4.03
N ARG A 145 -16.24 -6.38 -5.16
CA ARG A 145 -16.65 -5.83 -6.45
C ARG A 145 -18.00 -6.40 -6.90
N ASP A 146 -18.21 -7.70 -6.76
CA ASP A 146 -19.44 -8.34 -7.22
C ASP A 146 -20.65 -7.99 -6.35
N LEU A 147 -20.48 -7.81 -5.04
CA LEU A 147 -21.50 -7.25 -4.16
C LEU A 147 -21.88 -5.82 -4.57
N PHE A 148 -20.90 -5.01 -4.93
CA PHE A 148 -21.11 -3.65 -5.45
C PHE A 148 -21.86 -3.69 -6.80
N ALA A 149 -21.46 -4.51 -7.74
CA ALA A 149 -22.10 -4.62 -9.05
C ALA A 149 -23.54 -5.13 -8.95
N SER A 150 -23.78 -6.14 -8.13
CA SER A 150 -25.13 -6.71 -7.92
C SER A 150 -26.07 -5.84 -7.09
N GLY A 151 -25.58 -4.73 -6.50
CA GLY A 151 -26.40 -3.82 -5.72
C GLY A 151 -26.58 -4.20 -4.26
N HIS A 152 -26.02 -5.33 -3.80
CA HIS A 152 -26.05 -5.73 -2.40
C HIS A 152 -25.17 -4.88 -1.49
N SER A 153 -24.24 -4.07 -2.07
CA SER A 153 -23.55 -3.01 -1.37
C SER A 153 -23.65 -1.69 -2.13
N HIS A 154 -23.75 -0.59 -1.38
CA HIS A 154 -23.76 0.75 -1.92
C HIS A 154 -22.35 1.27 -2.20
N VAL A 155 -21.37 0.68 -1.53
CA VAL A 155 -19.97 1.10 -1.49
C VAL A 155 -19.06 -0.06 -1.88
N LEU A 156 -17.98 0.27 -2.57
CA LEU A 156 -16.85 -0.60 -2.84
C LEU A 156 -15.64 -0.05 -2.10
N TRP A 157 -15.08 -0.86 -1.19
CA TRP A 157 -13.79 -0.58 -0.58
C TRP A 157 -12.64 -0.94 -1.53
N GLY A 158 -11.53 -0.32 -1.37
CA GLY A 158 -10.31 -0.70 -2.06
C GLY A 158 -9.30 0.43 -2.12
N THR A 159 -8.25 0.19 -2.86
CA THR A 159 -7.22 1.17 -3.16
C THR A 159 -7.47 1.81 -4.52
N LEU A 160 -6.85 2.95 -4.79
CA LEU A 160 -7.10 3.66 -6.04
C LEU A 160 -6.65 2.85 -7.28
N ASP A 161 -5.62 2.03 -7.13
CA ASP A 161 -5.20 1.09 -8.17
C ASP A 161 -6.23 -0.03 -8.41
N MET A 162 -6.86 -0.57 -7.35
CA MET A 162 -7.98 -1.51 -7.50
C MET A 162 -9.16 -0.88 -8.22
N MET A 163 -9.47 0.39 -7.94
CA MET A 163 -10.52 1.12 -8.66
C MET A 163 -10.17 1.26 -10.15
N ALA A 164 -8.89 1.55 -10.48
CA ALA A 164 -8.42 1.59 -11.86
C ALA A 164 -8.51 0.23 -12.56
N LEU A 165 -8.22 -0.86 -11.82
CA LEU A 165 -8.29 -2.24 -12.31
C LEU A 165 -9.72 -2.68 -12.60
N PHE A 166 -10.69 -2.38 -11.72
CA PHE A 166 -12.07 -2.83 -11.83
C PHE A 166 -12.94 -1.94 -12.73
N SER A 167 -12.56 -0.66 -12.88
CA SER A 167 -13.37 0.31 -13.61
C SER A 167 -13.71 -0.08 -15.05
N PRO A 168 -12.83 -0.70 -15.88
CA PRO A 168 -13.20 -1.07 -17.23
C PRO A 168 -14.43 -1.97 -17.32
N GLU A 169 -14.65 -2.84 -16.34
CA GLU A 169 -15.85 -3.68 -16.28
C GLU A 169 -17.04 -2.90 -15.68
N LEU A 170 -16.80 -2.17 -14.59
CA LEU A 170 -17.87 -1.50 -13.86
C LEU A 170 -18.49 -0.33 -14.64
N VAL A 171 -17.75 0.35 -15.51
CA VAL A 171 -18.30 1.46 -16.32
C VAL A 171 -19.13 1.03 -17.53
N LYS A 172 -19.25 -0.29 -17.78
CA LYS A 172 -20.11 -0.82 -18.82
C LYS A 172 -21.59 -0.61 -18.51
N ASP A 173 -21.96 -0.55 -17.23
CA ASP A 173 -23.28 -0.15 -16.76
C ASP A 173 -23.18 1.19 -16.01
N SER A 174 -24.05 2.12 -16.34
CA SER A 174 -24.03 3.46 -15.73
C SER A 174 -24.35 3.46 -14.23
N ARG A 175 -25.01 2.45 -13.70
CA ARG A 175 -25.33 2.27 -12.28
C ARG A 175 -24.09 1.99 -11.46
N THR A 176 -23.16 1.20 -12.02
CA THR A 176 -21.98 0.66 -11.31
C THR A 176 -20.72 1.45 -11.54
N VAL A 177 -20.76 2.60 -12.22
CA VAL A 177 -19.59 3.49 -12.29
C VAL A 177 -19.12 3.80 -10.86
N PRO A 178 -17.87 3.49 -10.49
CA PRO A 178 -17.39 3.73 -9.14
C PRO A 178 -17.09 5.22 -8.96
N VAL A 179 -17.83 5.89 -8.08
CA VAL A 179 -17.66 7.32 -7.79
C VAL A 179 -16.80 7.47 -6.55
N VAL A 180 -15.52 7.79 -6.71
CA VAL A 180 -14.56 7.94 -5.61
C VAL A 180 -14.67 9.33 -5.01
N CYS A 181 -15.03 9.40 -3.72
CA CYS A 181 -15.35 10.65 -3.02
C CYS A 181 -14.30 11.07 -2.01
N GLN A 182 -13.51 10.14 -1.47
CA GLN A 182 -12.61 10.38 -0.35
C GLN A 182 -11.46 9.37 -0.35
N GLN A 183 -10.28 9.83 -0.02
CA GLN A 183 -9.15 9.01 0.39
C GLN A 183 -9.24 8.79 1.91
N ILE A 184 -9.09 7.55 2.33
CA ILE A 184 -9.10 7.18 3.75
C ILE A 184 -7.71 7.34 4.35
N ASP A 185 -6.71 6.76 3.69
CA ASP A 185 -5.33 6.77 4.14
C ASP A 185 -4.35 6.58 2.98
N TRP A 186 -3.09 6.74 3.32
CA TRP A 186 -1.98 6.14 2.63
C TRP A 186 -1.49 4.93 3.43
N SER A 187 -1.26 3.80 2.78
CA SER A 187 -0.52 2.72 3.42
C SER A 187 0.88 3.22 3.82
N GLY A 188 1.15 3.22 5.12
CA GLY A 188 2.34 3.84 5.72
C GLY A 188 3.30 2.83 6.37
N GLY A 189 3.31 1.60 5.88
CA GLY A 189 4.12 0.49 6.40
C GLY A 189 3.35 -0.81 6.44
N GLY A 190 2.04 -0.74 6.25
CA GLY A 190 1.14 -1.87 6.38
C GLY A 190 1.14 -2.83 5.20
N ASP A 191 1.61 -2.46 4.03
CA ASP A 191 1.85 -3.36 2.91
C ASP A 191 3.33 -3.66 2.75
N GLY A 192 3.67 -4.89 2.32
CA GLY A 192 5.09 -5.25 2.18
C GLY A 192 5.35 -6.59 1.53
N ILE A 193 6.64 -6.88 1.36
CA ILE A 193 7.16 -8.12 0.80
C ILE A 193 8.00 -8.83 1.85
N VAL A 194 7.57 -10.02 2.23
CA VAL A 194 8.31 -10.94 3.11
C VAL A 194 9.04 -11.95 2.22
N ALA A 195 10.34 -12.06 2.38
CA ALA A 195 11.18 -12.93 1.56
C ALA A 195 12.02 -13.90 2.38
N ARG A 196 12.45 -15.01 1.76
CA ARG A 196 13.36 -16.03 2.30
C ARG A 196 14.72 -15.96 1.63
N GLY A 197 15.71 -16.60 2.25
CA GLY A 197 17.03 -16.84 1.67
C GLY A 197 17.80 -15.55 1.39
N ASP A 198 18.33 -15.45 0.18
CA ASP A 198 19.25 -14.40 -0.24
C ASP A 198 18.53 -13.20 -0.91
N LEU A 199 17.22 -13.11 -0.75
CA LEU A 199 16.47 -11.95 -1.23
C LEU A 199 16.53 -10.84 -0.18
N HIS A 200 17.22 -9.75 -0.49
CA HIS A 200 17.44 -8.60 0.40
C HIS A 200 16.76 -7.33 -0.08
N ASN A 201 16.50 -7.22 -1.38
CA ASN A 201 15.86 -6.07 -2.01
C ASN A 201 15.14 -6.50 -3.30
N ILE A 202 14.47 -5.55 -3.94
CA ILE A 202 13.69 -5.81 -5.17
C ILE A 202 14.56 -6.31 -6.34
N ASN A 203 15.81 -5.84 -6.45
CA ASN A 203 16.68 -6.24 -7.55
C ASN A 203 17.06 -7.74 -7.49
N ASP A 204 17.00 -8.34 -6.31
CA ASP A 204 17.27 -9.78 -6.14
C ASP A 204 16.18 -10.68 -6.73
N LEU A 205 14.97 -10.14 -6.99
CA LEU A 205 13.90 -10.86 -7.68
C LEU A 205 14.18 -11.07 -9.18
N ARG A 206 15.19 -10.40 -9.74
CA ARG A 206 15.60 -10.57 -11.14
C ARG A 206 15.97 -12.02 -11.43
N MET A 207 15.51 -12.54 -12.55
CA MET A 207 15.84 -13.91 -12.98
C MET A 207 17.36 -14.12 -13.06
N LYS A 208 17.87 -15.14 -12.38
CA LYS A 208 19.29 -15.52 -12.37
C LYS A 208 19.43 -16.94 -12.91
N ASN A 209 20.27 -17.12 -13.94
CA ASN A 209 20.55 -18.43 -14.55
C ASN A 209 19.30 -19.23 -14.98
N GLY A 210 18.28 -18.54 -15.49
CA GLY A 210 17.03 -19.14 -15.92
C GLY A 210 16.05 -19.49 -14.77
N ARG A 211 16.42 -19.31 -13.51
CA ARG A 211 15.54 -19.49 -12.35
C ARG A 211 14.73 -18.23 -12.11
N ARG A 212 13.41 -18.38 -12.04
CA ARG A 212 12.46 -17.37 -11.60
C ARG A 212 12.14 -17.58 -10.12
N HIS A 213 12.09 -16.50 -9.35
CA HIS A 213 11.63 -16.56 -7.97
C HIS A 213 10.11 -16.76 -7.92
N LYS A 214 9.64 -17.66 -7.04
CA LYS A 214 8.22 -17.89 -6.82
C LYS A 214 7.68 -16.91 -5.78
N VAL A 215 6.69 -16.14 -6.16
CA VAL A 215 6.06 -15.14 -5.30
C VAL A 215 4.58 -15.42 -5.19
N VAL A 216 4.05 -15.53 -3.95
CA VAL A 216 2.62 -15.70 -3.70
C VAL A 216 2.01 -14.41 -3.16
N LEU A 217 0.80 -14.09 -3.62
CA LEU A 217 0.07 -12.88 -3.26
C LEU A 217 -1.43 -13.03 -3.54
N ALA A 218 -2.23 -12.16 -2.95
CA ALA A 218 -3.64 -12.08 -3.28
C ALA A 218 -3.84 -11.46 -4.68
N GLN A 219 -4.71 -12.09 -5.48
CA GLN A 219 -5.06 -11.55 -6.80
C GLN A 219 -5.87 -10.25 -6.68
N ASN A 220 -5.72 -9.36 -7.69
CA ASN A 220 -6.55 -8.15 -7.84
C ASN A 220 -6.59 -7.25 -6.58
N SER A 221 -5.50 -7.22 -5.84
CA SER A 221 -5.34 -6.58 -4.55
C SER A 221 -4.22 -5.53 -4.57
N PRO A 222 -4.08 -4.72 -3.49
CA PRO A 222 -2.93 -3.81 -3.34
C PRO A 222 -1.58 -4.51 -3.47
N SER A 223 -1.47 -5.76 -2.99
CA SER A 223 -0.24 -6.58 -3.11
C SER A 223 0.17 -6.80 -4.57
N HIS A 224 -0.80 -6.98 -5.47
CA HIS A 224 -0.54 -7.09 -6.91
C HIS A 224 0.06 -5.79 -7.45
N TYR A 225 -0.53 -4.65 -7.11
CA TYR A 225 -0.02 -3.34 -7.53
C TYR A 225 1.35 -3.03 -6.94
N LEU A 226 1.56 -3.33 -5.64
CA LEU A 226 2.82 -3.13 -4.95
C LEU A 226 3.98 -3.79 -5.68
N ILE A 227 3.90 -5.12 -5.86
CA ILE A 227 5.00 -5.86 -6.47
C ILE A 227 5.24 -5.45 -7.94
N MET A 228 4.19 -5.25 -8.74
CA MET A 228 4.33 -4.83 -10.13
C MET A 228 4.95 -3.44 -10.25
N SER A 229 4.55 -2.50 -9.39
CA SER A 229 5.14 -1.16 -9.35
C SER A 229 6.62 -1.20 -9.01
N LEU A 230 7.00 -1.97 -8.00
CA LEU A 230 8.39 -2.08 -7.55
C LEU A 230 9.29 -2.75 -8.60
N LEU A 231 8.82 -3.81 -9.25
CA LEU A 231 9.57 -4.46 -10.34
C LEU A 231 9.79 -3.50 -11.52
N ILE A 232 8.75 -2.79 -11.96
CA ILE A 232 8.85 -1.81 -13.05
C ILE A 232 9.80 -0.66 -12.65
N ASP A 233 9.71 -0.18 -11.41
CA ASP A 233 10.62 0.86 -10.91
C ASP A 233 12.08 0.39 -10.86
N ALA A 234 12.31 -0.89 -10.53
CA ALA A 234 13.63 -1.51 -10.57
C ALA A 234 14.09 -1.89 -12.00
N GLY A 235 13.25 -1.69 -13.02
CA GLY A 235 13.54 -2.10 -14.39
C GLY A 235 13.62 -3.64 -14.55
N ILE A 236 12.80 -4.36 -13.80
CA ILE A 236 12.65 -5.82 -13.88
C ILE A 236 11.37 -6.12 -14.65
N ASP A 237 11.46 -6.97 -15.67
CA ASP A 237 10.28 -7.46 -16.37
C ASP A 237 9.49 -8.38 -15.40
N PRO A 238 8.19 -8.14 -15.14
CA PRO A 238 7.39 -9.04 -14.33
C PRO A 238 7.40 -10.50 -14.81
N ALA A 239 7.66 -10.76 -16.09
CA ALA A 239 7.84 -12.10 -16.63
C ALA A 239 9.09 -12.83 -16.09
N GLU A 240 10.02 -12.12 -15.46
CA GLU A 240 11.18 -12.72 -14.76
C GLU A 240 10.80 -13.38 -13.43
N VAL A 241 9.58 -13.16 -12.93
CA VAL A 241 9.07 -13.69 -11.66
C VAL A 241 7.96 -14.72 -11.90
N ASP A 242 7.92 -15.78 -11.09
CA ASP A 242 6.86 -16.81 -11.14
C ASP A 242 5.77 -16.50 -10.10
N PHE A 243 4.74 -15.76 -10.51
CA PHE A 243 3.64 -15.39 -9.62
C PHE A 243 2.66 -16.52 -9.42
N LYS A 244 2.20 -16.68 -8.17
CA LYS A 244 1.13 -17.58 -7.76
C LYS A 244 0.08 -16.79 -6.99
N TRP A 245 -1.17 -17.03 -7.29
CA TRP A 245 -2.28 -16.22 -6.85
C TRP A 245 -3.09 -16.94 -5.79
N ALA A 246 -3.46 -16.24 -4.73
CA ALA A 246 -4.42 -16.64 -3.73
C ALA A 246 -5.67 -15.75 -3.81
N ALA A 247 -6.78 -16.19 -3.21
CA ALA A 247 -8.02 -15.42 -3.22
C ALA A 247 -7.92 -14.14 -2.37
N ASP A 248 -7.18 -14.21 -1.26
CA ASP A 248 -7.01 -13.13 -0.30
C ASP A 248 -5.61 -13.19 0.36
N ALA A 249 -5.23 -12.18 1.14
CA ALA A 249 -3.93 -12.11 1.78
C ALA A 249 -3.70 -13.18 2.85
N PRO A 250 -4.66 -13.52 3.72
CA PRO A 250 -4.52 -14.64 4.65
C PRO A 250 -4.25 -15.98 3.97
N ALA A 251 -4.89 -16.23 2.83
CA ALA A 251 -4.64 -17.43 2.04
C ALA A 251 -3.21 -17.42 1.46
N ALA A 252 -2.75 -16.30 0.93
CA ALA A 252 -1.38 -16.14 0.41
C ALA A 252 -0.33 -16.35 1.52
N ALA A 253 -0.54 -15.75 2.69
CA ALA A 253 0.32 -15.91 3.85
C ALA A 253 0.41 -17.39 4.28
N LYS A 254 -0.72 -18.08 4.34
CA LYS A 254 -0.77 -19.50 4.69
C LYS A 254 -0.03 -20.38 3.69
N ILE A 255 -0.23 -20.14 2.38
CA ILE A 255 0.48 -20.87 1.32
C ILE A 255 1.99 -20.68 1.49
N PHE A 256 2.45 -19.44 1.66
CA PHE A 256 3.87 -19.14 1.86
C PHE A 256 4.47 -19.89 3.06
N VAL A 257 3.75 -19.95 4.17
CA VAL A 257 4.24 -20.64 5.37
C VAL A 257 4.31 -22.16 5.18
N GLN A 258 3.29 -22.74 4.55
CA GLN A 258 3.18 -24.19 4.36
C GLN A 258 4.08 -24.73 3.25
N ASP A 259 4.27 -23.97 2.17
CA ASP A 259 5.10 -24.37 1.03
C ASP A 259 6.41 -23.58 0.99
N LYS A 260 7.50 -24.23 1.38
CA LYS A 260 8.86 -23.66 1.40
C LYS A 260 9.43 -23.42 -0.01
N SER A 261 8.76 -23.83 -1.08
CA SER A 261 9.20 -23.57 -2.45
C SER A 261 8.95 -22.12 -2.88
N PHE A 262 8.13 -21.36 -2.14
CA PHE A 262 7.94 -19.94 -2.36
C PHE A 262 9.11 -19.12 -1.79
N ASP A 263 9.66 -18.26 -2.61
CA ASP A 263 10.78 -17.36 -2.24
C ASP A 263 10.28 -16.11 -1.52
N ALA A 264 9.08 -15.61 -1.89
CA ALA A 264 8.50 -14.41 -1.27
C ALA A 264 6.97 -14.47 -1.18
N PHE A 265 6.44 -13.68 -0.26
CA PHE A 265 5.01 -13.39 -0.03
C PHE A 265 4.80 -11.88 -0.07
N VAL A 266 3.78 -11.44 -0.78
CA VAL A 266 3.34 -10.04 -0.77
C VAL A 266 1.96 -9.97 -0.13
N GLY A 267 1.82 -9.09 0.85
CA GLY A 267 0.58 -8.95 1.60
C GLY A 267 0.55 -7.64 2.38
N TRP A 268 -0.40 -7.59 3.31
CA TRP A 268 -0.56 -6.44 4.19
C TRP A 268 -0.71 -6.83 5.66
N SER A 269 -0.74 -5.83 6.53
CA SER A 269 -0.92 -5.97 7.97
C SER A 269 -2.29 -6.60 8.32
N PRO A 270 -2.34 -7.54 9.27
CA PRO A 270 -1.23 -8.00 10.12
C PRO A 270 -0.39 -9.13 9.52
N ASP A 271 -0.72 -9.64 8.33
CA ASP A 271 -0.18 -10.89 7.79
C ASP A 271 1.32 -10.83 7.51
N ILE A 272 1.83 -9.72 6.94
CA ILE A 272 3.26 -9.55 6.64
C ILE A 272 4.12 -9.67 7.89
N TYR A 273 3.64 -9.21 9.01
CA TYR A 273 4.36 -9.23 10.27
C TYR A 273 4.23 -10.57 10.98
N THR A 274 3.02 -11.13 10.96
CA THR A 274 2.79 -12.47 11.52
C THR A 274 3.68 -13.50 10.82
N VAL A 275 3.77 -13.43 9.49
CA VAL A 275 4.63 -14.33 8.70
C VAL A 275 6.11 -14.06 8.99
N SER A 276 6.54 -12.80 8.97
CA SER A 276 7.93 -12.43 9.22
C SER A 276 8.38 -12.83 10.63
N GLY A 277 7.51 -12.69 11.63
CA GLY A 277 7.81 -13.11 13.01
C GLY A 277 7.73 -14.60 13.26
N ALA A 278 6.87 -15.33 12.53
CA ALA A 278 6.60 -16.76 12.77
C ALA A 278 7.50 -17.70 11.93
N VAL A 279 8.04 -17.24 10.81
CA VAL A 279 8.83 -18.08 9.88
C VAL A 279 10.32 -17.74 9.98
N PRO A 280 11.14 -18.58 10.59
CA PRO A 280 12.58 -18.32 10.71
C PRO A 280 13.26 -18.14 9.35
N GLY A 281 14.18 -17.18 9.27
CA GLY A 281 14.96 -16.88 8.06
C GLY A 281 14.19 -16.07 7.01
N THR A 282 13.02 -15.54 7.35
CA THR A 282 12.32 -14.54 6.54
C THR A 282 12.66 -13.12 6.99
N ARG A 283 12.48 -12.17 6.09
CA ARG A 283 12.65 -10.74 6.34
C ARG A 283 11.68 -9.93 5.51
N LEU A 284 11.34 -8.74 5.98
CA LEU A 284 10.71 -7.72 5.16
C LEU A 284 11.78 -7.05 4.29
N ILE A 285 11.66 -7.15 2.97
CA ILE A 285 12.62 -6.53 2.03
C ILE A 285 12.19 -5.16 1.55
N VAL A 286 10.90 -4.86 1.66
CA VAL A 286 10.31 -3.54 1.42
C VAL A 286 8.94 -3.46 2.08
N THR A 287 8.57 -2.27 2.55
CA THR A 287 7.21 -1.94 2.99
C THR A 287 6.78 -0.58 2.41
N THR A 288 5.50 -0.29 2.53
CA THR A 288 4.96 1.04 2.26
C THR A 288 5.40 2.09 3.28
N GLY A 289 6.15 1.70 4.33
CA GLY A 289 6.82 2.64 5.22
C GLY A 289 7.78 3.57 4.47
N SER A 290 8.48 3.05 3.46
CA SER A 290 9.33 3.84 2.55
C SER A 290 8.58 4.31 1.31
N ALA A 291 7.72 3.47 0.71
CA ALA A 291 6.89 3.76 -0.46
C ALA A 291 5.50 4.32 -0.04
N ASN A 292 5.49 5.28 0.88
CA ASN A 292 4.31 5.76 1.60
C ASN A 292 3.29 6.56 0.76
N HIS A 293 3.54 6.76 -0.52
CA HIS A 293 2.59 7.34 -1.47
C HIS A 293 2.31 6.41 -2.67
N LEU A 294 2.50 5.10 -2.47
CA LEU A 294 2.23 4.10 -3.50
C LEU A 294 0.78 3.63 -3.46
N ILE A 295 0.29 3.26 -2.29
CA ILE A 295 -1.05 2.68 -2.09
C ILE A 295 -1.92 3.71 -1.36
N ALA A 296 -2.92 4.21 -2.07
CA ALA A 296 -3.93 5.14 -1.56
C ALA A 296 -5.23 4.37 -1.32
N ASP A 297 -5.63 4.21 -0.07
CA ASP A 297 -6.91 3.61 0.27
C ASP A 297 -8.04 4.60 0.06
N VAL A 298 -9.06 4.13 -0.64
CA VAL A 298 -10.24 4.92 -1.02
C VAL A 298 -11.49 4.08 -0.86
N TRP A 299 -12.64 4.72 -0.95
CA TRP A 299 -13.91 4.05 -1.18
C TRP A 299 -14.63 4.71 -2.35
N ALA A 300 -15.39 3.90 -3.06
CA ALA A 300 -16.22 4.36 -4.15
C ALA A 300 -17.68 4.03 -3.85
N VAL A 301 -18.58 4.92 -4.23
CA VAL A 301 -20.01 4.71 -4.14
C VAL A 301 -20.57 4.40 -5.52
N ARG A 302 -21.62 3.58 -5.60
CA ARG A 302 -22.35 3.32 -6.84
C ARG A 302 -22.91 4.62 -7.41
N ASN A 303 -22.79 4.81 -8.70
CA ASN A 303 -23.25 6.05 -9.35
C ASN A 303 -24.77 6.26 -9.25
N ASP A 304 -25.57 5.20 -9.33
CA ASP A 304 -27.02 5.29 -9.12
C ASP A 304 -27.35 5.74 -7.69
N PHE A 305 -26.72 5.14 -6.69
CA PHE A 305 -26.89 5.55 -5.30
C PHE A 305 -26.41 6.99 -5.05
N TYR A 306 -25.26 7.39 -5.63
CA TYR A 306 -24.74 8.76 -5.53
C TYR A 306 -25.70 9.81 -6.09
N ARG A 307 -26.30 9.54 -7.26
CA ARG A 307 -27.27 10.44 -7.88
C ARG A 307 -28.55 10.57 -7.04
N ASP A 308 -29.04 9.43 -6.53
CA ASP A 308 -30.28 9.39 -5.78
C ASP A 308 -30.12 9.94 -4.35
N ASN A 309 -28.92 9.83 -3.77
CA ASN A 309 -28.65 10.15 -2.35
C ASN A 309 -27.39 11.01 -2.15
N PRO A 310 -27.19 12.14 -2.86
CA PRO A 310 -25.95 12.92 -2.77
C PRO A 310 -25.70 13.47 -1.36
N GLY A 311 -26.76 13.79 -0.61
CA GLY A 311 -26.67 14.25 0.78
C GLY A 311 -26.18 13.16 1.73
N VAL A 312 -26.57 11.90 1.53
CA VAL A 312 -26.08 10.75 2.33
C VAL A 312 -24.59 10.56 2.07
N VAL A 313 -24.16 10.61 0.81
CA VAL A 313 -22.74 10.45 0.44
C VAL A 313 -21.88 11.58 1.04
N ALA A 314 -22.32 12.83 0.97
CA ALA A 314 -21.61 13.95 1.61
C ALA A 314 -21.54 13.77 3.15
N ASN A 315 -22.57 13.21 3.77
CA ASN A 315 -22.60 12.94 5.21
C ASN A 315 -21.76 11.69 5.60
N LEU A 316 -21.59 10.71 4.70
CA LEU A 316 -20.60 9.64 4.89
C LEU A 316 -19.18 10.24 4.94
N VAL A 317 -18.82 11.10 4.01
CA VAL A 317 -17.52 11.80 3.99
C VAL A 317 -17.31 12.59 5.29
N ARG A 318 -18.32 13.37 5.73
CA ARG A 318 -18.25 14.12 7.01
C ARG A 318 -18.08 13.20 8.21
N GLY A 319 -18.87 12.12 8.29
CA GLY A 319 -18.82 11.16 9.39
C GLY A 319 -17.48 10.45 9.48
N ILE A 320 -16.87 10.12 8.33
CA ILE A 320 -15.54 9.51 8.28
C ILE A 320 -14.47 10.51 8.77
N PHE A 321 -14.49 11.78 8.34
CA PHE A 321 -13.57 12.79 8.88
C PHE A 321 -13.74 12.99 10.39
N GLN A 322 -14.98 12.98 10.89
CA GLN A 322 -15.22 13.02 12.35
C GLN A 322 -14.66 11.77 13.03
N GLY A 323 -14.78 10.60 12.41
CA GLY A 323 -14.17 9.37 12.88
C GLY A 323 -12.64 9.47 12.97
N MET A 324 -11.98 10.08 11.98
CA MET A 324 -10.54 10.36 12.03
C MET A 324 -10.15 11.22 13.22
N ASP A 325 -10.93 12.27 13.52
CA ASP A 325 -10.71 13.11 14.70
C ASP A 325 -10.94 12.34 16.01
N MET A 326 -11.93 11.41 16.03
CA MET A 326 -12.18 10.54 17.19
C MET A 326 -11.02 9.57 17.41
N VAL A 327 -10.49 8.95 16.36
CA VAL A 327 -9.32 8.05 16.42
C VAL A 327 -8.10 8.80 16.98
N ARG A 328 -7.81 9.99 16.46
CA ARG A 328 -6.70 10.84 16.91
C ARG A 328 -6.84 11.27 18.36
N LYS A 329 -8.06 11.55 18.79
CA LYS A 329 -8.34 11.99 20.16
C LYS A 329 -8.22 10.86 21.18
N ASP A 330 -8.61 9.64 20.83
CA ASP A 330 -8.53 8.44 21.68
C ASP A 330 -8.15 7.20 20.88
N ALA A 331 -6.87 7.10 20.52
CA ALA A 331 -6.34 5.94 19.78
C ALA A 331 -6.53 4.63 20.56
N ALA A 332 -6.43 4.65 21.89
CA ALA A 332 -6.64 3.46 22.71
C ALA A 332 -8.11 3.01 22.70
N GLY A 333 -9.06 3.95 22.72
CA GLY A 333 -10.49 3.66 22.57
C GLY A 333 -10.82 3.13 21.17
N ALA A 334 -10.23 3.72 20.15
CA ALA A 334 -10.34 3.24 18.77
C ALA A 334 -9.80 1.82 18.63
N ALA A 335 -8.63 1.51 19.21
CA ALA A 335 -8.06 0.17 19.20
C ALA A 335 -8.98 -0.88 19.85
N ARG A 336 -9.66 -0.54 20.93
CA ARG A 336 -10.66 -1.43 21.54
C ARG A 336 -11.86 -1.68 20.62
N THR A 337 -12.32 -0.66 19.92
CA THR A 337 -13.42 -0.80 18.96
C THR A 337 -13.01 -1.67 17.76
N LEU A 338 -11.80 -1.48 17.24
CA LEU A 338 -11.25 -2.31 16.17
C LEU A 338 -11.04 -3.76 16.62
N SER A 339 -10.52 -3.96 17.83
CA SER A 339 -10.35 -5.29 18.43
C SER A 339 -11.66 -6.07 18.46
N ALA A 340 -12.75 -5.41 18.84
CA ALA A 340 -14.08 -6.02 18.81
C ALA A 340 -14.55 -6.34 17.37
N ALA A 341 -14.27 -5.46 16.40
CA ALA A 341 -14.64 -5.62 15.00
C ALA A 341 -13.82 -6.71 14.30
N TYR A 342 -12.50 -6.68 14.44
CA TYR A 342 -11.57 -7.55 13.70
C TYR A 342 -11.22 -8.84 14.44
N LYS A 343 -11.60 -8.98 15.70
CA LYS A 343 -11.23 -10.11 16.57
C LYS A 343 -9.70 -10.27 16.70
N LEU A 344 -9.02 -9.14 16.77
CA LEU A 344 -7.58 -9.04 17.00
C LEU A 344 -7.33 -8.52 18.44
N PRO A 345 -6.16 -8.79 19.04
CA PRO A 345 -5.75 -8.17 20.28
C PRO A 345 -5.77 -6.64 20.23
N VAL A 346 -6.12 -5.99 21.34
CA VAL A 346 -6.20 -4.51 21.41
C VAL A 346 -4.84 -3.85 21.12
N GLU A 347 -3.76 -4.45 21.62
CA GLU A 347 -2.40 -3.99 21.37
C GLU A 347 -2.00 -4.07 19.90
N ASP A 348 -2.44 -5.11 19.19
CA ASP A 348 -2.22 -5.23 17.76
C ASP A 348 -2.97 -4.13 17.02
N CYS A 349 -4.24 -3.92 17.36
CA CYS A 349 -5.04 -2.85 16.77
C CYS A 349 -4.45 -1.46 17.06
N LEU A 350 -3.94 -1.23 18.29
CA LEU A 350 -3.29 0.03 18.62
C LEU A 350 -1.99 0.25 17.83
N ALA A 351 -1.23 -0.82 17.62
CA ALA A 351 -0.02 -0.75 16.81
C ALA A 351 -0.33 -0.47 15.34
N MET A 352 -1.39 -1.10 14.80
CA MET A 352 -1.84 -0.89 13.41
C MET A 352 -2.28 0.55 13.15
N ILE A 353 -3.01 1.19 14.07
CA ILE A 353 -3.49 2.58 13.91
C ILE A 353 -2.51 3.62 14.45
N GLY A 354 -1.45 3.21 15.15
CA GLY A 354 -0.51 4.12 15.82
C GLY A 354 -1.07 4.76 17.11
N LYS A 355 -0.19 5.11 18.03
CA LYS A 355 -0.56 5.76 19.30
C LYS A 355 -1.07 7.19 19.12
N ASP A 356 -0.68 7.83 18.03
CA ASP A 356 -1.09 9.17 17.62
C ASP A 356 -2.33 9.17 16.72
N GLY A 357 -2.95 8.00 16.52
CA GLY A 357 -4.14 7.83 15.71
C GLY A 357 -3.88 7.99 14.21
N GLY A 358 -2.75 7.46 13.71
CA GLY A 358 -2.45 7.41 12.29
C GLY A 358 -1.99 8.75 11.70
N VAL A 359 -1.32 9.59 12.51
CA VAL A 359 -0.71 10.84 12.03
C VAL A 359 0.71 10.59 11.54
N ALA A 360 1.57 10.03 12.42
CA ALA A 360 2.96 9.73 12.10
C ALA A 360 3.39 8.31 12.50
N GLU A 361 2.52 7.56 13.12
CA GLU A 361 2.76 6.17 13.55
C GLU A 361 1.62 5.25 13.06
N GLY A 362 1.91 3.96 12.89
CA GLY A 362 0.94 2.93 12.51
C GLY A 362 1.27 2.30 11.15
N ASP A 363 0.32 1.56 10.62
CA ASP A 363 0.41 0.90 9.30
C ASP A 363 -0.31 1.70 8.21
N ALA A 364 -1.16 2.66 8.62
CA ALA A 364 -1.91 3.54 7.75
C ALA A 364 -1.79 4.99 8.24
N HIS A 365 -1.44 5.90 7.34
CA HIS A 365 -1.51 7.34 7.58
C HIS A 365 -2.92 7.83 7.26
N LEU A 366 -3.75 8.04 8.28
CA LEU A 366 -5.13 8.49 8.13
C LEU A 366 -5.16 9.93 7.59
N THR A 367 -5.72 10.11 6.40
CA THR A 367 -5.75 11.42 5.73
C THR A 367 -6.89 12.30 6.23
N ASN A 368 -6.60 13.57 6.47
CA ASN A 368 -7.62 14.55 6.85
C ASN A 368 -8.21 15.26 5.62
N TYR A 369 -9.10 16.23 5.86
CA TYR A 369 -9.71 17.02 4.78
C TYR A 369 -8.68 17.77 3.93
N ARG A 370 -7.63 18.34 4.54
CA ARG A 370 -6.61 19.11 3.82
C ARG A 370 -5.82 18.24 2.86
N GLU A 371 -5.44 17.07 3.32
CA GLU A 371 -4.72 16.09 2.51
C GLU A 371 -5.59 15.54 1.38
N ASN A 372 -6.87 15.25 1.66
CA ASN A 372 -7.85 14.91 0.63
C ASN A 372 -8.00 16.01 -0.42
N SER A 373 -8.07 17.29 0.02
CA SER A 373 -8.13 18.42 -0.90
C SER A 373 -6.89 18.48 -1.80
N THR A 374 -5.71 18.28 -1.25
CA THR A 374 -4.45 18.22 -2.01
C THR A 374 -4.42 17.02 -2.97
N PHE A 375 -4.87 15.84 -2.51
CA PHE A 375 -4.91 14.64 -3.34
C PHE A 375 -5.87 14.75 -4.52
N PHE A 376 -7.07 15.29 -4.29
CA PHE A 376 -8.10 15.36 -5.33
C PHE A 376 -7.99 16.61 -6.22
N LEU A 377 -7.47 17.74 -5.73
CA LEU A 377 -7.63 19.04 -6.38
C LEU A 377 -6.32 19.71 -6.79
N ASP A 378 -5.16 19.32 -6.21
CA ASP A 378 -3.88 19.94 -6.57
C ASP A 378 -3.21 19.20 -7.74
N PRO A 379 -3.17 19.79 -8.95
CA PRO A 379 -2.53 19.16 -10.11
C PRO A 379 -1.00 19.11 -10.01
N PHE A 380 -0.39 19.85 -9.07
CA PHE A 380 1.05 19.90 -8.88
C PHE A 380 1.54 18.91 -7.82
N ASN A 381 0.63 18.26 -7.08
CA ASN A 381 0.98 17.18 -6.19
C ASN A 381 1.46 15.97 -6.99
N PRO A 382 2.72 15.52 -6.85
CA PRO A 382 3.27 14.40 -7.63
C PRO A 382 2.62 13.05 -7.33
N SER A 383 1.82 12.97 -6.26
CA SER A 383 1.07 11.79 -5.82
C SER A 383 -0.44 12.06 -5.78
N ASN A 384 -0.95 12.95 -6.65
CA ASN A 384 -2.37 13.23 -6.73
C ASN A 384 -3.17 12.08 -7.36
N PHE A 385 -4.48 12.18 -7.29
CA PHE A 385 -5.43 11.19 -7.81
C PHE A 385 -5.12 10.76 -9.24
N GLU A 386 -4.93 11.72 -10.16
CA GLU A 386 -4.67 11.43 -11.57
C GLU A 386 -3.33 10.73 -11.79
N VAL A 387 -2.30 11.11 -11.05
CA VAL A 387 -0.96 10.50 -11.15
C VAL A 387 -1.03 9.04 -10.72
N VAL A 388 -1.60 8.76 -9.55
CA VAL A 388 -1.73 7.39 -9.02
C VAL A 388 -2.62 6.54 -9.92
N TRP A 389 -3.78 7.06 -10.34
CA TRP A 389 -4.71 6.38 -11.25
C TRP A 389 -4.09 6.02 -12.59
N ASN A 390 -3.42 7.00 -13.23
CA ASN A 390 -2.83 6.79 -14.55
C ASN A 390 -1.64 5.82 -14.48
N ARG A 391 -0.86 5.87 -13.39
CA ARG A 391 0.21 4.91 -13.14
C ARG A 391 -0.35 3.49 -13.03
N ALA A 392 -1.35 3.27 -12.19
CA ALA A 392 -2.00 1.98 -12.00
C ALA A 392 -2.60 1.46 -13.31
N SER A 393 -3.35 2.31 -14.02
CA SER A 393 -3.94 1.97 -15.32
C SER A 393 -2.88 1.57 -16.35
N THR A 394 -1.72 2.25 -16.37
CA THR A 394 -0.62 1.95 -17.29
C THR A 394 0.01 0.61 -16.96
N ILE A 395 0.25 0.33 -15.69
CA ILE A 395 0.80 -0.95 -15.21
C ILE A 395 -0.15 -2.09 -15.59
N TYR A 396 -1.42 -2.02 -15.18
CA TYR A 396 -2.39 -3.08 -15.45
C TYR A 396 -2.63 -3.31 -16.95
N LYS A 397 -2.58 -2.24 -17.75
CA LYS A 397 -2.67 -2.37 -19.22
C LYS A 397 -1.44 -3.05 -19.81
N SER A 398 -0.24 -2.71 -19.34
CA SER A 398 1.00 -3.34 -19.82
C SER A 398 1.07 -4.84 -19.48
N LEU A 399 0.46 -5.23 -18.36
CA LEU A 399 0.33 -6.63 -17.94
C LEU A 399 -0.81 -7.39 -18.64
N GLY A 400 -1.63 -6.71 -19.44
CA GLY A 400 -2.81 -7.30 -20.06
C GLY A 400 -3.98 -7.56 -19.11
N ALA A 401 -3.89 -7.11 -17.85
CA ALA A 401 -4.95 -7.24 -16.86
C ALA A 401 -6.20 -6.42 -17.23
N ILE A 402 -6.01 -5.30 -17.91
CA ILE A 402 -7.07 -4.51 -18.52
C ILE A 402 -6.77 -4.24 -20.01
N THR A 403 -7.80 -4.20 -20.84
CA THR A 403 -7.66 -3.89 -22.27
C THR A 403 -7.72 -2.40 -22.57
N ALA A 404 -8.43 -1.64 -21.75
CA ALA A 404 -8.61 -0.20 -21.90
C ALA A 404 -8.58 0.48 -20.53
N SER A 405 -8.02 1.68 -20.47
CA SER A 405 -8.05 2.52 -19.26
C SER A 405 -9.30 3.39 -19.23
N VAL A 406 -9.86 3.60 -18.04
CA VAL A 406 -10.94 4.57 -17.82
C VAL A 406 -10.33 5.91 -17.44
N SER A 407 -10.88 7.01 -17.98
CA SER A 407 -10.43 8.36 -17.59
C SER A 407 -10.68 8.59 -16.09
N PRO A 408 -9.70 9.10 -15.31
CA PRO A 408 -9.90 9.42 -13.91
C PRO A 408 -11.06 10.41 -13.68
N SER A 409 -11.31 11.32 -14.60
CA SER A 409 -12.43 12.27 -14.52
C SER A 409 -13.81 11.62 -14.53
N LYS A 410 -13.94 10.37 -15.00
CA LYS A 410 -15.20 9.63 -15.01
C LYS A 410 -15.58 9.09 -13.62
N VAL A 411 -14.58 8.90 -12.76
CA VAL A 411 -14.74 8.24 -11.45
C VAL A 411 -14.47 9.18 -10.28
N LYS A 412 -13.69 10.25 -10.46
CA LYS A 412 -13.31 11.18 -9.41
C LYS A 412 -14.44 12.18 -9.09
N ALA A 413 -14.92 12.18 -7.84
CA ALA A 413 -15.99 13.08 -7.38
C ALA A 413 -15.47 14.20 -6.47
N ALA A 414 -14.51 14.98 -6.95
CA ALA A 414 -13.93 16.11 -6.21
C ALA A 414 -14.95 17.16 -5.73
N GLY A 415 -16.14 17.23 -6.36
CA GLY A 415 -17.21 18.16 -5.99
C GLY A 415 -17.74 17.96 -4.56
N VAL A 416 -17.71 16.74 -4.03
CA VAL A 416 -18.10 16.47 -2.64
C VAL A 416 -17.16 17.19 -1.67
N LEU A 417 -15.84 17.06 -1.87
CA LEU A 417 -14.85 17.76 -1.05
C LEU A 417 -14.93 19.28 -1.20
N ALA A 418 -15.13 19.77 -2.43
CA ALA A 418 -15.25 21.21 -2.67
C ALA A 418 -16.44 21.82 -1.90
N GLN A 419 -17.57 21.13 -1.78
CA GLN A 419 -18.74 21.57 -0.99
C GLN A 419 -18.41 21.67 0.51
N LEU A 420 -17.48 20.87 1.02
CA LEU A 420 -17.10 20.82 2.43
C LEU A 420 -16.02 21.84 2.81
N ALA A 421 -15.42 22.55 1.85
CA ALA A 421 -14.29 23.44 2.07
C ALA A 421 -14.54 24.50 3.17
N GLY A 422 -15.79 25.00 3.28
CA GLY A 422 -16.18 25.96 4.30
C GLY A 422 -16.17 25.41 5.73
N GLU A 423 -16.35 24.10 5.89
CA GLU A 423 -16.44 23.42 7.19
C GLU A 423 -15.04 23.08 7.77
N TYR A 424 -14.02 22.98 6.91
CA TYR A 424 -12.68 22.49 7.27
C TYR A 424 -11.56 23.52 7.01
N LYS A 425 -11.86 24.83 7.15
CA LYS A 425 -10.91 25.92 6.83
C LYS A 425 -9.59 25.86 7.62
N ASP A 426 -9.68 25.45 8.87
CA ASP A 426 -8.57 25.52 9.84
C ASP A 426 -7.88 24.15 10.06
N VAL A 427 -8.13 23.18 9.18
CA VAL A 427 -7.52 21.85 9.30
C VAL A 427 -6.05 21.92 8.85
N ARG A 428 -5.16 21.49 9.76
CA ARG A 428 -3.71 21.44 9.52
C ARG A 428 -3.38 20.41 8.43
N ASP A 429 -2.44 20.75 7.56
CA ASP A 429 -1.84 19.81 6.62
C ASP A 429 -0.88 18.86 7.37
N LEU A 430 -1.14 17.56 7.28
CA LEU A 430 -0.35 16.51 7.92
C LEU A 430 0.55 15.76 6.93
N SER A 431 0.47 16.06 5.63
CA SER A 431 1.22 15.38 4.57
C SER A 431 2.75 15.46 4.71
N GLN A 432 3.24 16.41 5.52
CA GLN A 432 4.66 16.60 5.80
C GLN A 432 5.12 15.89 7.09
N ALA A 433 4.22 15.20 7.80
CA ALA A 433 4.62 14.40 8.95
C ALA A 433 5.48 13.22 8.47
N THR A 434 6.66 13.06 9.07
CA THR A 434 7.49 11.88 8.80
C THR A 434 6.81 10.67 9.41
N PHE A 435 6.34 9.77 8.57
CA PHE A 435 5.59 8.60 9.01
C PHE A 435 6.55 7.51 9.51
N LYS A 436 6.26 6.94 10.68
CA LYS A 436 6.99 5.81 11.26
C LYS A 436 6.07 4.59 11.24
N ALA A 437 6.51 3.53 10.57
CA ALA A 437 5.76 2.27 10.56
C ALA A 437 5.48 1.78 11.99
N GLY A 438 4.34 1.10 12.16
CA GLY A 438 3.82 0.69 13.47
C GLY A 438 4.82 -0.07 14.35
N SER A 439 4.75 0.16 15.65
CA SER A 439 5.70 -0.40 16.63
C SER A 439 5.49 -1.88 16.95
N MET A 440 4.45 -2.53 16.40
CA MET A 440 4.09 -3.93 16.65
C MET A 440 5.24 -4.89 16.31
N PHE A 441 6.17 -4.48 15.49
CA PHE A 441 7.07 -5.35 14.75
C PHE A 441 8.55 -5.04 14.94
N LYS A 442 8.92 -4.67 16.16
CA LYS A 442 10.34 -4.49 16.56
C LYS A 442 11.22 -5.73 16.31
N SER A 443 10.62 -6.88 16.03
CA SER A 443 11.33 -8.13 15.71
C SER A 443 11.51 -8.42 14.22
N ALA A 444 10.77 -7.76 13.35
CA ALA A 444 11.02 -7.81 11.92
C ALA A 444 12.31 -7.03 11.63
N GLU A 445 13.30 -7.66 11.00
CA GLU A 445 14.43 -6.93 10.44
C GLU A 445 13.84 -5.92 9.45
N ALA A 446 13.81 -4.66 9.88
CA ALA A 446 13.35 -3.58 9.02
C ALA A 446 14.32 -3.42 7.84
N GLU A 447 13.80 -2.90 6.75
CA GLU A 447 14.56 -2.46 5.59
C GLU A 447 15.82 -1.71 6.06
N SER A 448 16.98 -2.33 5.94
CA SER A 448 18.25 -1.75 6.42
C SER A 448 19.21 -1.42 5.29
N GLY A 449 18.82 -1.70 4.04
CA GLY A 449 19.67 -1.54 2.87
C GLY A 449 18.97 -0.85 1.70
N GLU A 450 19.61 -0.91 0.55
CA GLU A 450 19.02 -0.44 -0.70
C GLU A 450 17.72 -1.20 -1.00
N ILE A 451 16.62 -0.48 -1.22
CA ILE A 451 15.32 -1.05 -1.57
C ILE A 451 15.30 -1.47 -3.05
N LEU A 452 15.71 -0.55 -3.92
CA LEU A 452 15.83 -0.79 -5.36
C LEU A 452 16.82 0.17 -6.02
N THR A 453 17.34 -0.23 -7.17
CA THR A 453 18.09 0.63 -8.09
C THR A 453 17.36 0.70 -9.42
N LYS A 454 17.11 1.93 -9.90
CA LYS A 454 16.67 2.22 -11.28
C LYS A 454 17.82 2.80 -12.08
N SER A 455 18.28 2.08 -13.07
CA SER A 455 19.26 2.60 -14.01
C SER A 455 18.58 3.37 -15.14
N VAL A 456 18.97 4.61 -15.35
CA VAL A 456 18.46 5.45 -16.45
C VAL A 456 19.63 5.98 -17.26
N ILE A 457 19.45 6.02 -18.58
CA ILE A 457 20.46 6.55 -19.48
C ILE A 457 20.08 7.98 -19.85
N ILE A 458 20.91 8.93 -19.43
CA ILE A 458 20.84 10.33 -19.82
C ILE A 458 22.10 10.67 -20.58
N SER A 459 21.96 11.12 -21.82
CA SER A 459 23.08 11.52 -22.66
C SER A 459 23.40 13.00 -22.44
N PHE A 460 24.67 13.27 -22.17
CA PHE A 460 25.19 14.64 -22.04
C PHE A 460 26.13 14.95 -23.22
N GLU A 461 26.12 16.19 -23.65
CA GLU A 461 27.13 16.68 -24.58
C GLU A 461 28.54 16.49 -24.01
N ALA A 462 29.54 16.34 -24.88
CA ALA A 462 30.91 16.14 -24.45
C ALA A 462 31.38 17.29 -23.53
N ASN A 463 31.92 16.93 -22.37
CA ASN A 463 32.40 17.86 -21.33
C ASN A 463 31.33 18.84 -20.80
N LYS A 464 30.04 18.51 -20.97
CA LYS A 464 28.92 19.28 -20.42
C LYS A 464 28.25 18.51 -19.29
N ASN A 465 27.69 19.27 -18.36
CA ASN A 465 26.92 18.80 -17.20
C ASN A 465 25.47 19.34 -17.20
N VAL A 466 25.08 20.04 -18.28
CA VAL A 466 23.75 20.62 -18.44
C VAL A 466 22.86 19.66 -19.20
N LEU A 467 21.63 19.46 -18.72
CA LEU A 467 20.61 18.69 -19.40
C LEU A 467 20.09 19.45 -20.62
N ASN A 468 20.25 18.87 -21.80
CA ASN A 468 19.82 19.48 -23.06
C ASN A 468 18.81 18.57 -23.79
N PRO A 469 17.48 18.84 -23.72
CA PRO A 469 16.47 18.04 -24.41
C PRO A 469 16.58 18.04 -25.94
N GLN A 470 17.30 19.02 -26.54
CA GLN A 470 17.57 19.02 -27.97
C GLN A 470 18.67 18.01 -28.33
N TYR A 471 19.59 17.74 -27.41
CA TYR A 471 20.64 16.74 -27.55
C TYR A 471 20.15 15.33 -27.22
N ASP A 472 19.37 15.18 -26.12
CA ASP A 472 18.72 13.94 -25.74
C ASP A 472 17.21 14.17 -25.47
N PRO A 473 16.35 13.88 -26.47
CA PRO A 473 14.89 14.08 -26.35
C PRO A 473 14.22 13.24 -25.28
N LYS A 474 14.90 12.23 -24.69
CA LYS A 474 14.36 11.40 -23.62
C LYS A 474 14.43 12.04 -22.24
N ILE A 475 15.22 13.11 -22.08
CA ILE A 475 15.43 13.77 -20.78
C ILE A 475 14.11 14.12 -20.07
N PRO A 476 13.10 14.76 -20.71
CA PRO A 476 11.84 15.09 -20.03
C PRO A 476 11.12 13.86 -19.47
N GLN A 477 11.08 12.76 -20.23
CA GLN A 477 10.48 11.50 -19.81
C GLN A 477 11.24 10.88 -18.62
N VAL A 478 12.57 10.84 -18.70
CA VAL A 478 13.42 10.28 -17.63
C VAL A 478 13.27 11.09 -16.34
N LEU A 479 13.26 12.42 -16.43
CA LEU A 479 13.03 13.29 -15.27
C LEU A 479 11.65 13.06 -14.65
N GLU A 480 10.63 12.83 -15.48
CA GLU A 480 9.29 12.50 -15.01
C GLU A 480 9.27 11.13 -14.29
N GLU A 481 9.94 10.12 -14.83
CA GLU A 481 10.05 8.81 -14.19
C GLU A 481 10.76 8.88 -12.84
N ILE A 482 11.85 9.64 -12.74
CA ILE A 482 12.56 9.84 -11.46
C ILE A 482 11.69 10.64 -10.48
N GLY A 483 10.96 11.66 -10.97
CA GLY A 483 10.03 12.43 -10.15
C GLY A 483 8.89 11.58 -9.59
N LYS A 484 8.31 10.70 -10.41
CA LYS A 484 7.30 9.74 -9.97
C LYS A 484 7.85 8.77 -8.93
N LEU A 485 9.05 8.23 -9.16
CA LEU A 485 9.74 7.37 -8.20
C LEU A 485 9.94 8.10 -6.86
N ALA A 486 10.49 9.30 -6.89
CA ALA A 486 10.70 10.10 -5.69
C ALA A 486 9.39 10.48 -4.97
N GLY A 487 8.30 10.70 -5.72
CA GLY A 487 6.96 10.93 -5.18
C GLY A 487 6.38 9.69 -4.49
N THR A 488 6.57 8.52 -5.07
CA THR A 488 6.15 7.22 -4.50
C THR A 488 6.87 6.94 -3.18
N PHE A 489 8.19 7.16 -3.16
CA PHE A 489 9.04 6.93 -1.99
C PHE A 489 9.21 8.21 -1.16
N GLY A 490 8.11 8.81 -0.73
CA GLY A 490 8.11 10.05 0.03
C GLY A 490 8.85 9.97 1.36
N ASN A 491 8.99 8.78 1.93
CA ASN A 491 9.67 8.51 3.20
C ASN A 491 10.98 7.72 3.01
N ALA A 492 11.74 8.04 1.96
CA ALA A 492 13.01 7.40 1.63
C ALA A 492 14.06 8.42 1.17
N TYR A 493 15.34 8.05 1.21
CA TYR A 493 16.40 8.77 0.54
C TYR A 493 16.49 8.36 -0.93
N ILE A 494 16.60 9.34 -1.80
CA ILE A 494 16.84 9.16 -3.23
C ILE A 494 18.29 9.51 -3.51
N VAL A 495 19.09 8.52 -3.86
CA VAL A 495 20.50 8.70 -4.19
C VAL A 495 20.64 8.72 -5.70
N ILE A 496 21.13 9.80 -6.26
CA ILE A 496 21.37 9.96 -7.69
C ILE A 496 22.86 9.81 -7.95
N GLU A 497 23.24 8.71 -8.60
CA GLU A 497 24.63 8.39 -8.91
C GLU A 497 24.96 8.66 -10.38
N GLY A 498 25.95 9.49 -10.62
CA GLY A 498 26.50 9.71 -11.95
C GLY A 498 27.65 8.76 -12.26
N ASN A 499 27.59 8.12 -13.43
CA ASN A 499 28.61 7.20 -13.89
C ASN A 499 29.12 7.64 -15.27
N THR A 500 30.40 7.38 -15.55
CA THR A 500 31.03 7.63 -16.84
C THR A 500 31.64 6.33 -17.38
N ASP A 501 32.04 6.35 -18.65
CA ASP A 501 32.83 5.28 -19.24
C ASP A 501 34.32 5.42 -18.92
N ALA A 502 35.07 4.35 -19.11
CA ALA A 502 36.50 4.26 -18.86
C ALA A 502 37.36 4.54 -20.10
N SER A 503 36.79 5.03 -21.24
CA SER A 503 37.51 5.22 -22.48
C SER A 503 38.71 6.17 -22.41
N ARG A 504 38.71 7.07 -21.41
CA ARG A 504 39.80 8.02 -21.14
C ARG A 504 40.57 7.71 -19.87
N LYS A 505 40.45 6.51 -19.32
CA LYS A 505 41.20 6.08 -18.14
C LYS A 505 42.69 6.09 -18.45
N GLY A 506 43.50 6.70 -17.58
CA GLY A 506 44.92 6.89 -17.79
C GLY A 506 45.30 8.15 -18.60
N VAL A 507 44.33 8.83 -19.23
CA VAL A 507 44.56 10.10 -19.96
C VAL A 507 44.05 11.31 -19.21
N VAL A 508 42.88 11.16 -18.54
CA VAL A 508 42.26 12.21 -17.74
C VAL A 508 42.38 11.85 -16.27
N PRO A 509 42.66 12.82 -15.37
CA PRO A 509 42.67 12.58 -13.91
C PRO A 509 41.32 12.07 -13.41
N ALA A 510 41.35 11.06 -12.54
CA ALA A 510 40.14 10.42 -12.01
C ALA A 510 39.21 11.39 -11.28
N ASP A 511 39.78 12.35 -10.55
CA ASP A 511 39.01 13.33 -9.78
C ASP A 511 38.18 14.26 -10.67
N LEU A 512 38.71 14.65 -11.83
CA LEU A 512 37.96 15.46 -12.81
C LEU A 512 36.77 14.68 -13.39
N VAL A 513 36.92 13.37 -13.57
CA VAL A 513 35.85 12.53 -14.08
C VAL A 513 34.79 12.25 -13.00
N ARG A 514 35.21 12.07 -11.74
CA ARG A 514 34.27 11.98 -10.62
C ARG A 514 33.50 13.30 -10.44
N GLN A 515 34.19 14.44 -10.52
CA GLN A 515 33.54 15.74 -10.44
C GLN A 515 32.52 15.93 -11.57
N LEU A 516 32.87 15.61 -12.83
CA LEU A 516 31.94 15.71 -13.95
C LEU A 516 30.71 14.79 -13.77
N SER A 517 30.91 13.57 -13.27
CA SER A 517 29.80 12.64 -13.03
C SER A 517 28.91 13.11 -11.88
N TYR A 518 29.47 13.70 -10.82
CA TYR A 518 28.75 14.37 -9.76
C TYR A 518 27.90 15.53 -10.30
N GLU A 519 28.48 16.43 -11.08
CA GLU A 519 27.78 17.59 -11.64
C GLU A 519 26.62 17.19 -12.57
N ARG A 520 26.76 16.11 -13.32
CA ARG A 520 25.69 15.52 -14.14
C ARG A 520 24.55 15.00 -13.29
N ALA A 521 24.83 14.24 -12.25
CA ALA A 521 23.83 13.75 -11.30
C ALA A 521 23.16 14.91 -10.54
N ASP A 522 23.90 15.94 -10.17
CA ASP A 522 23.37 17.13 -9.50
C ASP A 522 22.46 17.97 -10.43
N SER A 523 22.74 18.01 -11.72
CA SER A 523 21.84 18.66 -12.69
C SER A 523 20.49 17.93 -12.80
N VAL A 524 20.50 16.60 -12.70
CA VAL A 524 19.26 15.80 -12.63
C VAL A 524 18.49 16.12 -11.34
N ARG A 525 19.17 16.10 -10.18
CA ARG A 525 18.58 16.49 -8.90
C ARG A 525 17.94 17.88 -8.95
N LYS A 526 18.68 18.88 -9.41
CA LYS A 526 18.18 20.26 -9.54
C LYS A 526 16.91 20.35 -10.39
N SER A 527 16.92 19.70 -11.55
CA SER A 527 15.74 19.71 -12.45
C SER A 527 14.51 19.05 -11.83
N ILE A 528 14.70 18.01 -11.00
CA ILE A 528 13.60 17.36 -10.29
C ILE A 528 13.05 18.29 -9.20
N LEU A 529 13.93 18.93 -8.41
CA LEU A 529 13.54 19.85 -7.34
C LEU A 529 12.87 21.13 -7.89
N GLU A 530 13.28 21.58 -9.07
CA GLU A 530 12.64 22.71 -9.76
C GLU A 530 11.21 22.37 -10.25
N LYS A 531 11.03 21.15 -10.78
CA LYS A 531 9.75 20.69 -11.30
C LYS A 531 8.77 20.28 -10.20
N TYR A 532 9.28 19.66 -9.14
CA TYR A 532 8.50 19.12 -8.02
C TYR A 532 8.96 19.73 -6.70
N LYS A 533 8.02 20.06 -5.83
CA LYS A 533 8.32 20.65 -4.50
C LYS A 533 8.72 19.57 -3.47
N PHE A 534 9.76 18.81 -3.76
CA PHE A 534 10.30 17.85 -2.81
C PHE A 534 11.22 18.50 -1.78
N ASP A 535 11.38 17.85 -0.62
CA ASP A 535 12.42 18.23 0.35
C ASP A 535 13.82 17.95 -0.24
N PRO A 536 14.68 18.96 -0.43
CA PRO A 536 16.02 18.76 -0.97
C PRO A 536 16.91 17.81 -0.14
N ASN A 537 16.65 17.70 1.17
CA ASN A 537 17.44 16.85 2.08
C ASN A 537 17.24 15.35 1.82
N LYS A 538 16.16 14.97 1.15
CA LYS A 538 15.92 13.56 0.74
C LYS A 538 16.76 13.13 -0.46
N PHE A 539 17.45 14.08 -1.13
CA PHE A 539 18.23 13.80 -2.34
C PHE A 539 19.72 13.87 -2.04
N LYS A 540 20.40 12.75 -2.22
CA LYS A 540 21.87 12.66 -2.15
C LYS A 540 22.43 12.50 -3.57
N VAL A 541 23.63 13.03 -3.82
CA VAL A 541 24.29 12.95 -5.13
C VAL A 541 25.67 12.34 -4.95
N ILE A 542 26.01 11.40 -5.83
CA ILE A 542 27.31 10.73 -5.86
C ILE A 542 27.88 10.77 -7.28
N GLY A 543 29.15 11.08 -7.41
CA GLY A 543 29.89 10.99 -8.66
C GLY A 543 30.86 9.81 -8.61
N ASN A 544 30.57 8.72 -9.32
CA ASN A 544 31.39 7.51 -9.33
C ASN A 544 32.51 7.57 -10.39
N GLY A 545 32.47 8.55 -11.30
CA GLY A 545 33.38 8.50 -12.44
C GLY A 545 33.22 7.20 -13.21
N TRP A 546 34.31 6.49 -13.44
CA TRP A 546 34.34 5.17 -14.11
C TRP A 546 34.48 4.00 -13.13
N ASP A 547 34.37 4.22 -11.83
CA ASP A 547 34.66 3.19 -10.81
C ASP A 547 33.51 2.20 -10.61
N ASN A 548 32.30 2.49 -11.14
CA ASN A 548 31.13 1.65 -11.07
C ASN A 548 30.63 1.23 -12.48
N PRO A 549 31.35 0.36 -13.20
CA PRO A 549 30.88 -0.12 -14.51
C PRO A 549 29.68 -1.06 -14.37
N VAL A 550 28.82 -1.10 -15.39
CA VAL A 550 27.78 -2.12 -15.50
C VAL A 550 28.44 -3.51 -15.52
N ALA A 551 27.86 -4.46 -14.79
CA ALA A 551 28.39 -5.83 -14.70
C ALA A 551 28.64 -6.43 -16.11
N GLY A 552 29.85 -6.95 -16.33
CA GLY A 552 30.30 -7.47 -17.61
C GLY A 552 30.62 -6.42 -18.69
N MET A 553 30.49 -5.11 -18.39
CA MET A 553 30.74 -4.01 -19.34
C MET A 553 32.02 -3.24 -18.99
N THR A 554 33.14 -3.93 -18.82
CA THR A 554 34.42 -3.35 -18.36
C THR A 554 35.40 -3.02 -19.48
N ASP A 555 35.13 -3.43 -20.72
CA ASP A 555 36.02 -3.15 -21.88
C ASP A 555 35.88 -1.69 -22.32
N ALA A 556 36.89 -0.90 -22.00
CA ALA A 556 36.94 0.53 -22.35
C ALA A 556 37.10 0.83 -23.87
N SER A 557 37.47 -0.15 -24.66
CA SER A 557 37.54 -0.04 -26.14
C SER A 557 36.20 -0.32 -26.82
N ASN A 558 35.27 -0.97 -26.13
CA ASN A 558 33.96 -1.33 -26.64
C ASN A 558 32.98 -0.15 -26.54
N LEU A 559 32.48 0.34 -27.65
CA LEU A 559 31.58 1.49 -27.71
C LEU A 559 30.23 1.23 -27.02
N ASP A 560 29.70 0.00 -27.08
CA ASP A 560 28.43 -0.35 -26.40
C ASP A 560 28.61 -0.41 -24.89
N HIS A 561 29.74 -0.94 -24.39
CA HIS A 561 30.09 -0.88 -22.99
C HIS A 561 30.18 0.56 -22.50
N ASN A 562 30.90 1.41 -23.25
CA ASN A 562 31.04 2.83 -22.90
C ASN A 562 29.70 3.55 -22.89
N LYS A 563 28.81 3.27 -23.87
CA LYS A 563 27.47 3.88 -23.92
C LYS A 563 26.63 3.50 -22.70
N LYS A 564 26.64 2.24 -22.27
CA LYS A 564 25.89 1.75 -21.11
C LYS A 564 26.48 2.27 -19.78
N ASN A 565 27.81 2.48 -19.73
CA ASN A 565 28.48 3.02 -18.55
C ASN A 565 28.23 4.51 -18.36
N ARG A 566 27.93 5.27 -19.41
CA ARG A 566 27.49 6.69 -19.30
C ARG A 566 26.02 6.76 -18.91
N ARG A 567 25.75 6.65 -17.62
CA ARG A 567 24.40 6.56 -17.07
C ARG A 567 24.27 7.31 -15.75
N VAL A 568 23.04 7.57 -15.39
CA VAL A 568 22.64 7.92 -14.03
C VAL A 568 21.93 6.71 -13.43
N GLU A 569 22.22 6.40 -12.19
CA GLU A 569 21.47 5.43 -11.38
C GLU A 569 20.71 6.17 -10.28
N VAL A 570 19.48 5.77 -10.06
CA VAL A 570 18.66 6.27 -8.97
C VAL A 570 18.43 5.12 -8.02
N LYS A 571 18.93 5.28 -6.79
CA LYS A 571 18.80 4.28 -5.72
C LYS A 571 17.87 4.80 -4.65
N VAL A 572 17.07 3.91 -4.10
CA VAL A 572 16.15 4.20 -3.02
C VAL A 572 16.62 3.49 -1.76
N PHE A 573 16.78 4.26 -0.68
CA PHE A 573 17.14 3.76 0.64
C PHE A 573 16.10 4.18 1.67
N PRO A 574 15.75 3.34 2.65
CA PRO A 574 14.87 3.77 3.74
C PRO A 574 15.53 4.92 4.52
N LEU A 575 14.70 5.77 5.12
CA LEU A 575 15.21 6.74 6.09
C LEU A 575 15.80 5.97 7.27
N GLU A 576 17.02 6.31 7.67
CA GLU A 576 17.64 5.71 8.85
C GLU A 576 16.73 5.96 10.07
N LYS A 577 16.50 4.91 10.87
CA LYS A 577 15.79 5.06 12.14
C LYS A 577 16.72 5.79 13.11
N GLU A 578 16.35 7.00 13.53
CA GLU A 578 16.96 7.70 14.65
C GLU A 578 16.75 6.93 15.98
#